data_9ff60f9f332cd509f8128ccc8e9748ce
#
_entry.id   9ff60f9f332cd509f8128ccc8e9748ce
#
_cell.length_a   1.000
_cell.length_b   1.000
_cell.length_c   1.000
_cell.angle_alpha   90.00
_cell.angle_beta   90.00
_cell.angle_gamma   90.00
#
_symmetry.space_group_name_H-M   'P 1'
#
loop_
_entity.id
_entity.type
_entity.pdbx_description
1 polymer ?
#
loop_
_entity_poly.entity_id
_entity_poly.type
_entity_poly.pdbx_seq_one_letter_code
_entity_poly.pdbx_strand_id
1 'polypeptide(L)'
;MEQRLNDAPCGFLSITHEGVIAEVNHTLLNWIGFEQVDLLQQHLEILLSTANKLIFHSYFYPMINLEQQVEELFIHLKHKEGMAIPFLMNARLYKEDTVERIDCILVKMQKRIDYEQELRSAKKLLEAAYQEKEQALANLEQIHVEIEQQQAKLLAVNAALIELSETDKLTGLKNRRFFQDKLEQQLNSYYESAKPFSLCILDIDHFKKVNDTFGHQVGDDVLAQLAQLLTQRARKEDTVARYGGEEFVMILPDTEIAAAKEVGEQIRKTVALDHWPAGQVTISIGMATVTLEDTGTTLLKNADDALYASKKNGRNQVTHFFDMR
;
A
#
# COMPACT_ATOMS: atom_id res chain seq x y z
N MET A 1 -63.69 21.32 36.68
CA MET A 1 -62.28 21.53 36.29
C MET A 1 -62.09 22.89 35.62
N GLU A 2 -61.09 23.67 36.02
CA GLU A 2 -60.76 24.94 35.35
C GLU A 2 -60.33 24.71 33.89
N GLN A 3 -60.71 25.62 32.97
CA GLN A 3 -60.44 25.47 31.54
C GLN A 3 -58.96 25.32 31.23
N ARG A 4 -58.07 25.98 31.99
CA ARG A 4 -56.60 25.87 31.83
C ARG A 4 -56.09 24.48 32.14
N LEU A 5 -56.64 23.79 33.14
CA LEU A 5 -56.23 22.44 33.50
C LEU A 5 -56.78 21.43 32.49
N ASN A 6 -57.96 21.71 31.94
CA ASN A 6 -58.59 20.86 30.92
C ASN A 6 -57.77 20.74 29.64
N ASP A 7 -57.11 21.83 29.21
CA ASP A 7 -56.31 21.92 27.98
C ASP A 7 -54.79 21.95 28.26
N ALA A 8 -54.34 21.61 29.50
CA ALA A 8 -52.91 21.54 29.84
C ALA A 8 -52.18 20.55 28.96
N PRO A 9 -50.90 20.80 28.59
CA PRO A 9 -50.09 19.90 27.74
C PRO A 9 -49.62 18.61 28.45
N CYS A 10 -50.28 18.21 29.52
CA CYS A 10 -50.10 16.99 30.27
C CYS A 10 -51.43 16.33 30.54
N GLY A 11 -51.49 15.02 30.67
CA GLY A 11 -52.65 14.32 31.17
C GLY A 11 -52.90 14.65 32.60
N PHE A 12 -54.14 14.96 32.96
CA PHE A 12 -54.58 15.14 34.37
C PHE A 12 -55.69 14.14 34.69
N LEU A 13 -55.57 13.51 35.83
CA LEU A 13 -56.58 12.57 36.35
C LEU A 13 -56.64 12.73 37.86
N SER A 14 -57.85 12.99 38.39
CA SER A 14 -58.11 12.99 39.82
C SER A 14 -58.97 11.77 40.21
N ILE A 15 -58.51 11.03 41.20
CA ILE A 15 -59.21 9.84 41.71
C ILE A 15 -59.55 9.99 43.20
N THR A 16 -60.60 9.32 43.63
CA THR A 16 -60.87 9.17 45.08
C THR A 16 -59.85 8.23 45.74
N HIS A 17 -59.82 8.20 47.05
CA HIS A 17 -58.99 7.25 47.80
C HIS A 17 -59.27 5.79 47.49
N GLU A 18 -60.52 5.50 47.05
CA GLU A 18 -60.93 4.18 46.57
C GLU A 18 -60.55 3.89 45.10
N GLY A 19 -59.88 4.81 44.45
CA GLY A 19 -59.44 4.67 43.05
C GLY A 19 -60.51 4.96 42.00
N VAL A 20 -61.63 5.61 42.34
CA VAL A 20 -62.69 5.99 41.43
C VAL A 20 -62.34 7.33 40.76
N ILE A 21 -62.41 7.40 39.42
CA ILE A 21 -62.08 8.56 38.62
C ILE A 21 -63.12 9.66 38.88
N ALA A 22 -62.69 10.75 39.46
CA ALA A 22 -63.48 11.92 39.76
C ALA A 22 -63.40 13.01 38.66
N GLU A 23 -62.17 13.25 38.17
CA GLU A 23 -61.93 14.20 37.08
C GLU A 23 -60.90 13.68 36.10
N VAL A 24 -61.01 14.06 34.84
CA VAL A 24 -60.05 13.73 33.77
C VAL A 24 -60.02 14.89 32.77
N ASN A 25 -58.84 15.30 32.33
CA ASN A 25 -58.73 16.40 31.37
C ASN A 25 -58.82 15.93 29.90
N HIS A 26 -59.08 16.88 29.02
CA HIS A 26 -59.21 16.66 27.59
C HIS A 26 -57.96 16.05 26.96
N THR A 27 -56.77 16.50 27.41
CA THR A 27 -55.50 16.01 26.91
C THR A 27 -55.31 14.54 27.19
N LEU A 28 -55.63 14.05 28.37
CA LEU A 28 -55.54 12.63 28.71
C LEU A 28 -56.56 11.83 27.88
N LEU A 29 -57.82 12.29 27.81
CA LEU A 29 -58.87 11.64 27.00
C LEU A 29 -58.46 11.46 25.55
N ASN A 30 -57.91 12.52 24.94
CA ASN A 30 -57.38 12.46 23.56
C ASN A 30 -56.23 11.44 23.39
N TRP A 31 -55.38 11.32 24.42
CA TRP A 31 -54.25 10.38 24.35
C TRP A 31 -54.67 8.91 24.46
N ILE A 32 -55.69 8.63 25.30
CA ILE A 32 -56.16 7.24 25.53
C ILE A 32 -57.37 6.85 24.73
N GLY A 33 -58.00 7.82 24.01
CA GLY A 33 -59.10 7.57 23.07
C GLY A 33 -60.45 7.29 23.74
N PHE A 34 -60.61 7.60 25.02
CA PHE A 34 -61.86 7.45 25.74
C PHE A 34 -62.61 8.78 25.78
N GLU A 35 -63.94 8.70 25.89
CA GLU A 35 -64.75 9.85 26.20
C GLU A 35 -64.91 10.05 27.74
N GLN A 36 -65.15 11.26 28.17
CA GLN A 36 -65.26 11.56 29.59
C GLN A 36 -66.34 10.73 30.29
N VAL A 37 -67.48 10.50 29.61
CA VAL A 37 -68.57 9.71 30.14
C VAL A 37 -68.26 8.22 30.36
N ASP A 38 -67.27 7.69 29.63
CA ASP A 38 -66.84 6.32 29.72
C ASP A 38 -65.97 6.10 30.98
N LEU A 39 -65.34 7.17 31.51
CA LEU A 39 -64.35 7.10 32.56
C LEU A 39 -64.84 7.62 33.96
N LEU A 40 -65.67 8.67 33.91
CA LEU A 40 -66.15 9.22 35.18
C LEU A 40 -66.93 8.19 35.98
N GLN A 41 -66.70 8.18 37.32
CA GLN A 41 -67.27 7.24 38.26
C GLN A 41 -66.87 5.76 38.01
N GLN A 42 -65.94 5.50 37.12
CA GLN A 42 -65.32 4.17 36.95
C GLN A 42 -64.04 4.05 37.79
N HIS A 43 -63.70 2.84 38.15
CA HIS A 43 -62.44 2.59 38.85
C HIS A 43 -61.24 2.72 37.88
N LEU A 44 -60.13 3.37 38.28
CA LEU A 44 -58.92 3.56 37.44
C LEU A 44 -58.36 2.28 36.82
N GLU A 45 -58.63 1.16 37.47
CA GLU A 45 -58.15 -0.17 36.97
C GLU A 45 -58.63 -0.55 35.58
N ILE A 46 -59.70 0.08 35.06
CA ILE A 46 -60.14 -0.16 33.68
C ILE A 46 -59.08 0.27 32.69
N LEU A 47 -58.30 1.27 33.03
CA LEU A 47 -57.21 1.78 32.22
C LEU A 47 -55.89 0.99 32.41
N LEU A 48 -55.80 0.10 33.40
CA LEU A 48 -54.60 -0.61 33.76
C LEU A 48 -54.54 -2.05 33.19
N SER A 49 -53.34 -2.48 32.74
CA SER A 49 -53.06 -3.86 32.49
C SER A 49 -52.94 -4.64 33.83
N THR A 50 -53.01 -5.98 33.79
CA THR A 50 -52.87 -6.83 35.00
C THR A 50 -51.55 -6.52 35.73
N ALA A 51 -50.44 -6.30 35.01
CA ALA A 51 -49.17 -5.96 35.60
C ALA A 51 -49.22 -4.58 36.29
N ASN A 52 -49.82 -3.57 35.66
CA ASN A 52 -49.96 -2.24 36.23
C ASN A 52 -50.91 -2.20 37.42
N LYS A 53 -51.95 -3.01 37.47
CA LYS A 53 -52.80 -3.18 38.65
C LYS A 53 -51.97 -3.62 39.85
N LEU A 54 -51.08 -4.59 39.63
CA LEU A 54 -50.17 -5.05 40.71
C LEU A 54 -49.29 -3.91 41.22
N ILE A 55 -48.72 -3.09 40.33
CA ILE A 55 -47.91 -1.93 40.70
C ILE A 55 -48.73 -0.92 41.53
N PHE A 56 -49.98 -0.66 41.14
CA PHE A 56 -50.85 0.26 41.86
C PHE A 56 -51.13 -0.25 43.28
N HIS A 57 -51.45 -1.52 43.46
CA HIS A 57 -51.74 -2.10 44.77
C HIS A 57 -50.49 -2.29 45.66
N SER A 58 -49.34 -2.65 45.05
CA SER A 58 -48.14 -2.95 45.80
C SER A 58 -47.24 -1.74 46.06
N TYR A 59 -47.34 -0.68 45.23
CA TYR A 59 -46.48 0.47 45.32
C TYR A 59 -47.25 1.81 45.43
N PHE A 60 -48.12 2.09 44.47
CA PHE A 60 -48.77 3.41 44.34
C PHE A 60 -49.64 3.73 45.58
N TYR A 61 -50.59 2.90 45.94
CA TYR A 61 -51.46 3.17 47.10
C TYR A 61 -50.69 3.16 48.43
N PRO A 62 -49.77 2.23 48.72
CA PRO A 62 -48.94 2.31 49.91
C PRO A 62 -48.13 3.61 50.03
N MET A 63 -47.52 4.05 48.93
CA MET A 63 -46.74 5.27 48.93
C MET A 63 -47.59 6.54 49.10
N ILE A 64 -48.74 6.62 48.43
CA ILE A 64 -49.68 7.74 48.62
C ILE A 64 -50.15 7.81 50.07
N ASN A 65 -50.42 6.68 50.73
CA ASN A 65 -50.85 6.67 52.13
C ASN A 65 -49.72 7.05 53.08
N LEU A 66 -48.46 6.71 52.77
CA LEU A 66 -47.33 6.93 53.63
C LEU A 66 -46.73 8.32 53.45
N GLU A 67 -46.46 8.71 52.16
CA GLU A 67 -45.72 9.90 51.81
C GLU A 67 -46.59 11.01 51.22
N GLN A 68 -47.89 10.76 51.00
CA GLN A 68 -48.87 11.65 50.40
C GLN A 68 -48.54 12.06 48.93
N GLN A 69 -47.49 11.48 48.35
CA GLN A 69 -47.10 11.72 46.96
C GLN A 69 -46.42 10.49 46.38
N VAL A 70 -46.42 10.39 45.04
CA VAL A 70 -45.65 9.44 44.21
C VAL A 70 -45.06 10.22 43.07
N GLU A 71 -43.75 10.10 42.87
CA GLU A 71 -43.02 10.74 41.80
C GLU A 71 -42.48 9.71 40.82
N GLU A 72 -42.43 10.07 39.54
CA GLU A 72 -41.79 9.34 38.45
C GLU A 72 -42.26 7.86 38.29
N LEU A 73 -43.52 7.56 38.61
CA LEU A 73 -44.06 6.24 38.41
C LEU A 73 -44.30 5.96 36.94
N PHE A 74 -43.53 5.02 36.36
CA PHE A 74 -43.70 4.57 35.00
C PHE A 74 -44.85 3.55 34.89
N ILE A 75 -45.87 3.90 34.11
CA ILE A 75 -47.06 3.05 33.91
C ILE A 75 -47.49 3.01 32.46
N HIS A 76 -48.26 1.99 32.09
CA HIS A 76 -48.94 1.92 30.82
C HIS A 76 -50.47 2.03 31.01
N LEU A 77 -51.10 2.98 30.37
CA LEU A 77 -52.52 3.06 30.31
C LEU A 77 -53.01 2.41 29.00
N LYS A 78 -54.17 1.75 29.08
CA LYS A 78 -54.81 1.17 27.91
C LYS A 78 -55.50 2.27 27.08
N HIS A 79 -55.21 2.28 25.78
CA HIS A 79 -56.04 2.99 24.80
C HIS A 79 -57.35 2.24 24.56
N LYS A 80 -58.40 2.93 24.17
CA LYS A 80 -59.74 2.35 23.88
C LYS A 80 -59.66 1.21 22.84
N GLU A 81 -58.69 1.28 21.89
CA GLU A 81 -58.42 0.24 20.90
C GLU A 81 -57.51 -0.89 21.40
N GLY A 82 -57.17 -0.90 22.66
CA GLY A 82 -56.42 -2.01 23.31
C GLY A 82 -54.91 -1.85 23.35
N MET A 83 -54.34 -0.81 22.68
CA MET A 83 -52.90 -0.50 22.75
C MET A 83 -52.50 -0.02 24.16
N ALA A 84 -51.29 -0.31 24.58
CA ALA A 84 -50.69 0.16 25.82
C ALA A 84 -49.86 1.42 25.55
N ILE A 85 -50.19 2.53 26.16
CA ILE A 85 -49.48 3.82 26.03
C ILE A 85 -48.66 4.06 27.25
N PRO A 86 -47.35 4.30 27.14
CA PRO A 86 -46.47 4.55 28.25
C PRO A 86 -46.60 5.98 28.77
N PHE A 87 -46.71 6.11 30.10
CA PHE A 87 -46.76 7.38 30.80
C PHE A 87 -45.77 7.37 31.97
N LEU A 88 -45.24 8.57 32.25
CA LEU A 88 -44.62 8.90 33.51
C LEU A 88 -45.68 9.65 34.37
N MET A 89 -45.96 9.14 35.53
CA MET A 89 -47.01 9.68 36.39
C MET A 89 -46.42 10.21 37.71
N ASN A 90 -46.81 11.42 38.04
CA ASN A 90 -46.64 11.97 39.37
C ASN A 90 -48.02 12.14 40.04
N ALA A 91 -48.14 11.81 41.28
CA ALA A 91 -49.40 11.88 41.99
C ALA A 91 -49.23 12.52 43.39
N ARG A 92 -50.29 13.21 43.86
CA ARG A 92 -50.30 13.84 45.18
C ARG A 92 -51.68 13.70 45.79
N LEU A 93 -51.68 13.39 47.10
CA LEU A 93 -52.90 13.37 47.89
C LEU A 93 -53.27 14.79 48.34
N TYR A 94 -54.48 15.18 48.07
CA TYR A 94 -55.11 16.40 48.53
C TYR A 94 -56.22 16.05 49.54
N LYS A 95 -56.24 16.81 50.64
CA LYS A 95 -57.30 16.74 51.65
C LYS A 95 -57.96 18.13 51.79
N GLU A 96 -59.20 18.23 51.38
CA GLU A 96 -59.99 19.45 51.41
C GLU A 96 -61.29 19.16 52.23
N ASP A 97 -61.44 19.70 53.43
CA ASP A 97 -62.53 19.45 54.35
C ASP A 97 -62.80 17.95 54.62
N THR A 98 -63.80 17.41 53.97
CA THR A 98 -64.24 15.98 54.08
C THR A 98 -63.93 15.14 52.87
N VAL A 99 -63.26 15.69 51.84
CA VAL A 99 -62.97 15.01 50.57
C VAL A 99 -61.47 14.79 50.40
N GLU A 100 -61.06 13.53 50.32
CA GLU A 100 -59.70 13.13 49.93
C GLU A 100 -59.68 12.79 48.44
N ARG A 101 -58.72 13.40 47.70
CA ARG A 101 -58.49 13.15 46.29
C ARG A 101 -56.99 12.96 45.99
N ILE A 102 -56.70 12.09 45.05
CA ILE A 102 -55.35 11.88 44.52
C ILE A 102 -55.31 12.48 43.13
N ASP A 103 -54.54 13.56 42.98
CA ASP A 103 -54.34 14.22 41.68
C ASP A 103 -53.10 13.63 41.01
N CYS A 104 -53.29 13.16 39.76
CA CYS A 104 -52.23 12.52 38.97
C CYS A 104 -51.95 13.37 37.73
N ILE A 105 -50.70 13.72 37.51
CA ILE A 105 -50.19 14.30 36.27
C ILE A 105 -49.48 13.24 35.46
N LEU A 106 -49.82 13.13 34.21
CA LEU A 106 -49.26 12.10 33.29
C LEU A 106 -48.54 12.77 32.10
N VAL A 107 -47.31 12.30 31.83
CA VAL A 107 -46.56 12.74 30.65
C VAL A 107 -46.38 11.53 29.73
N LYS A 108 -46.81 11.68 28.49
CA LYS A 108 -46.71 10.61 27.47
C LYS A 108 -45.24 10.36 27.10
N MET A 109 -44.76 9.11 27.24
CA MET A 109 -43.37 8.75 27.09
C MET A 109 -43.05 8.08 25.75
N GLN A 110 -44.04 7.91 24.86
CA GLN A 110 -43.87 7.16 23.60
C GLN A 110 -42.68 7.66 22.77
N LYS A 111 -42.59 8.95 22.52
CA LYS A 111 -41.48 9.53 21.73
C LYS A 111 -40.10 9.26 22.34
N ARG A 112 -40.00 9.29 23.67
CA ARG A 112 -38.73 9.01 24.36
C ARG A 112 -38.29 7.56 24.17
N ILE A 113 -39.22 6.63 24.28
CA ILE A 113 -38.96 5.19 24.09
C ILE A 113 -38.53 4.92 22.65
N ASP A 114 -39.23 5.52 21.68
CA ASP A 114 -38.89 5.40 20.26
C ASP A 114 -37.46 5.90 19.97
N TYR A 115 -37.09 7.09 20.49
CA TYR A 115 -35.73 7.63 20.38
C TYR A 115 -34.68 6.74 21.05
N GLU A 116 -34.95 6.19 22.24
CA GLU A 116 -34.02 5.29 22.91
C GLU A 116 -33.80 4.00 22.12
N GLN A 117 -34.84 3.48 21.45
CA GLN A 117 -34.72 2.29 20.58
C GLN A 117 -33.92 2.59 19.32
N GLU A 118 -34.19 3.75 18.67
CA GLU A 118 -33.43 4.21 17.51
C GLU A 118 -31.94 4.39 17.85
N LEU A 119 -31.66 5.04 19.00
CA LEU A 119 -30.30 5.27 19.46
C LEU A 119 -29.54 3.95 19.72
N ARG A 120 -30.22 2.98 20.37
CA ARG A 120 -29.63 1.65 20.60
C ARG A 120 -29.35 0.91 19.31
N SER A 121 -30.25 1.01 18.33
CA SER A 121 -30.07 0.37 17.03
C SER A 121 -28.91 1.01 16.25
N ALA A 122 -28.86 2.35 16.22
CA ALA A 122 -27.75 3.09 15.60
C ALA A 122 -26.40 2.77 16.26
N LYS A 123 -26.37 2.67 17.58
CA LYS A 123 -25.14 2.29 18.31
C LYS A 123 -24.64 0.91 17.92
N LYS A 124 -25.53 -0.09 17.85
CA LYS A 124 -25.15 -1.46 17.44
C LYS A 124 -24.59 -1.50 16.00
N LEU A 125 -25.23 -0.76 15.08
CA LEU A 125 -24.73 -0.67 13.70
C LEU A 125 -23.35 -0.03 13.63
N LEU A 126 -23.14 1.03 14.41
CA LEU A 126 -21.86 1.72 14.48
C LEU A 126 -20.76 0.80 15.04
N GLU A 127 -21.04 0.07 16.12
CA GLU A 127 -20.09 -0.89 16.71
C GLU A 127 -19.70 -1.99 15.72
N ALA A 128 -20.66 -2.54 14.98
CA ALA A 128 -20.41 -3.54 13.94
C ALA A 128 -19.54 -2.96 12.80
N ALA A 129 -19.84 -1.75 12.34
CA ALA A 129 -19.05 -1.07 11.29
C ALA A 129 -17.61 -0.78 11.75
N TYR A 130 -17.40 -0.42 13.02
CA TYR A 130 -16.06 -0.24 13.57
C TYR A 130 -15.27 -1.55 13.59
N GLN A 131 -15.86 -2.65 14.01
CA GLN A 131 -15.21 -3.97 14.01
C GLN A 131 -14.82 -4.41 12.61
N GLU A 132 -15.72 -4.23 11.63
CA GLU A 132 -15.44 -4.54 10.22
C GLU A 132 -14.28 -3.68 9.67
N LYS A 133 -14.28 -2.38 9.99
CA LYS A 133 -13.19 -1.48 9.62
C LYS A 133 -11.84 -1.90 10.21
N GLU A 134 -11.78 -2.25 11.49
CA GLU A 134 -10.53 -2.70 12.13
C GLU A 134 -10.00 -3.98 11.48
N GLN A 135 -10.88 -4.90 11.16
CA GLN A 135 -10.51 -6.15 10.48
C GLN A 135 -9.99 -5.90 9.06
N ALA A 136 -10.62 -4.97 8.32
CA ALA A 136 -10.17 -4.57 7.00
C ALA A 136 -8.80 -3.86 7.04
N LEU A 137 -8.55 -3.02 8.05
CA LEU A 137 -7.24 -2.38 8.24
C LEU A 137 -6.14 -3.40 8.53
N ALA A 138 -6.38 -4.37 9.42
CA ALA A 138 -5.42 -5.42 9.73
C ALA A 138 -5.08 -6.26 8.48
N ASN A 139 -6.08 -6.60 7.67
CA ASN A 139 -5.87 -7.32 6.42
C ASN A 139 -5.06 -6.49 5.40
N LEU A 140 -5.34 -5.17 5.31
CA LEU A 140 -4.59 -4.25 4.45
C LEU A 140 -3.11 -4.17 4.84
N GLU A 141 -2.80 -4.09 6.14
CA GLU A 141 -1.43 -4.09 6.63
C GLU A 141 -0.69 -5.39 6.27
N GLN A 142 -1.36 -6.52 6.44
CA GLN A 142 -0.77 -7.82 6.06
C GLN A 142 -0.47 -7.89 4.56
N ILE A 143 -1.43 -7.51 3.72
CA ILE A 143 -1.25 -7.49 2.26
C ILE A 143 -0.13 -6.52 1.86
N HIS A 144 -0.02 -5.37 2.54
CA HIS A 144 1.06 -4.40 2.27
C HIS A 144 2.44 -5.00 2.51
N VAL A 145 2.62 -5.69 3.64
CA VAL A 145 3.88 -6.39 3.95
C VAL A 145 4.20 -7.48 2.91
N GLU A 146 3.20 -8.25 2.47
CA GLU A 146 3.40 -9.26 1.44
C GLU A 146 3.82 -8.65 0.09
N ILE A 147 3.20 -7.52 -0.30
CA ILE A 147 3.57 -6.79 -1.53
C ILE A 147 5.01 -6.30 -1.47
N GLU A 148 5.46 -5.70 -0.35
CA GLU A 148 6.84 -5.24 -0.19
C GLU A 148 7.84 -6.39 -0.32
N GLN A 149 7.55 -7.54 0.29
CA GLN A 149 8.41 -8.73 0.18
C GLN A 149 8.46 -9.26 -1.26
N GLN A 150 7.34 -9.30 -1.95
CA GLN A 150 7.25 -9.72 -3.35
C GLN A 150 8.02 -8.76 -4.28
N GLN A 151 7.90 -7.46 -4.07
CA GLN A 151 8.65 -6.44 -4.83
C GLN A 151 10.15 -6.58 -4.63
N ALA A 152 10.62 -6.74 -3.37
CA ALA A 152 12.03 -6.95 -3.08
C ALA A 152 12.57 -8.21 -3.77
N LYS A 153 11.82 -9.32 -3.74
CA LYS A 153 12.19 -10.56 -4.43
C LYS A 153 12.23 -10.38 -5.95
N LEU A 154 11.25 -9.69 -6.51
CA LEU A 154 11.19 -9.42 -7.96
C LEU A 154 12.40 -8.59 -8.41
N LEU A 155 12.76 -7.54 -7.66
CA LEU A 155 13.92 -6.71 -7.95
C LEU A 155 15.23 -7.53 -7.90
N ALA A 156 15.39 -8.40 -6.90
CA ALA A 156 16.56 -9.26 -6.79
C ALA A 156 16.66 -10.25 -7.96
N VAL A 157 15.55 -10.90 -8.33
CA VAL A 157 15.50 -11.81 -9.49
C VAL A 157 15.79 -11.07 -10.79
N ASN A 158 15.23 -9.88 -10.98
CA ASN A 158 15.46 -9.08 -12.17
C ASN A 158 16.92 -8.63 -12.29
N ALA A 159 17.54 -8.20 -11.19
CA ALA A 159 18.97 -7.86 -11.14
C ALA A 159 19.84 -9.06 -11.54
N ALA A 160 19.55 -10.25 -10.99
CA ALA A 160 20.26 -11.47 -11.33
C ALA A 160 20.07 -11.86 -12.82
N LEU A 161 18.86 -11.70 -13.36
CA LEU A 161 18.59 -11.96 -14.78
C LEU A 161 19.34 -10.99 -15.69
N ILE A 162 19.40 -9.70 -15.34
CA ILE A 162 20.17 -8.70 -16.08
C ILE A 162 21.66 -9.08 -16.05
N GLU A 163 22.22 -9.39 -14.89
CA GLU A 163 23.60 -9.79 -14.75
C GLU A 163 23.94 -11.03 -15.60
N LEU A 164 23.09 -12.06 -15.54
CA LEU A 164 23.21 -13.27 -16.38
C LEU A 164 23.09 -12.99 -17.87
N SER A 165 22.30 -11.98 -18.26
CA SER A 165 22.09 -11.59 -19.65
C SER A 165 23.18 -10.68 -20.21
N GLU A 166 23.93 -9.98 -19.36
CA GLU A 166 24.94 -8.99 -19.75
C GLU A 166 26.39 -9.46 -19.60
N THR A 167 26.62 -10.58 -18.91
CA THR A 167 27.96 -11.09 -18.67
C THR A 167 28.30 -12.32 -19.49
N ASP A 168 29.59 -12.48 -19.80
CA ASP A 168 30.15 -13.71 -20.36
C ASP A 168 30.49 -14.67 -19.21
N LYS A 169 29.95 -15.89 -19.27
CA LYS A 169 30.06 -16.87 -18.18
C LYS A 169 31.48 -17.36 -17.92
N LEU A 170 32.34 -17.37 -18.93
CA LEU A 170 33.71 -17.86 -18.80
C LEU A 170 34.61 -16.82 -18.16
N THR A 171 34.49 -15.57 -18.63
CA THR A 171 35.42 -14.50 -18.27
C THR A 171 34.90 -13.56 -17.19
N GLY A 172 33.60 -13.55 -16.90
CA GLY A 172 32.95 -12.61 -15.99
C GLY A 172 32.88 -11.17 -16.51
N LEU A 173 33.42 -10.90 -17.70
CA LEU A 173 33.31 -9.60 -18.35
C LEU A 173 31.90 -9.37 -18.89
N LYS A 174 31.62 -8.14 -19.29
CA LYS A 174 30.41 -7.86 -20.07
C LYS A 174 30.44 -8.64 -21.38
N ASN A 175 29.27 -9.02 -21.87
CA ASN A 175 29.14 -9.75 -23.13
C ASN A 175 28.92 -8.79 -24.33
N ARG A 176 28.87 -9.37 -25.52
CA ARG A 176 28.67 -8.65 -26.78
C ARG A 176 27.42 -7.77 -26.79
N ARG A 177 26.28 -8.25 -26.19
CA ARG A 177 25.05 -7.49 -26.17
C ARG A 177 25.20 -6.20 -25.35
N PHE A 178 25.70 -6.32 -24.12
CA PHE A 178 26.00 -5.16 -23.28
C PHE A 178 26.93 -4.16 -23.96
N PHE A 179 27.97 -4.65 -24.62
CA PHE A 179 28.89 -3.80 -25.35
C PHE A 179 28.18 -3.01 -26.47
N GLN A 180 27.31 -3.65 -27.24
CA GLN A 180 26.57 -2.97 -28.33
C GLN A 180 25.69 -1.85 -27.80
N ASP A 181 24.91 -2.13 -26.74
CA ASP A 181 24.04 -1.13 -26.10
C ASP A 181 24.88 0.03 -25.53
N LYS A 182 26.04 -0.27 -24.94
CA LYS A 182 26.95 0.72 -24.37
C LYS A 182 27.62 1.59 -25.44
N LEU A 183 27.97 0.99 -26.55
CA LEU A 183 28.55 1.74 -27.70
C LEU A 183 27.54 2.74 -28.27
N GLU A 184 26.28 2.36 -28.42
CA GLU A 184 25.21 3.28 -28.85
C GLU A 184 25.01 4.42 -27.87
N GLN A 185 24.98 4.12 -26.55
CA GLN A 185 24.92 5.15 -25.52
C GLN A 185 26.09 6.13 -25.59
N GLN A 186 27.31 5.63 -25.79
CA GLN A 186 28.51 6.44 -25.85
C GLN A 186 28.54 7.33 -27.11
N LEU A 187 28.05 6.82 -28.25
CA LEU A 187 27.88 7.61 -29.48
C LEU A 187 26.87 8.75 -29.27
N ASN A 188 25.73 8.48 -28.68
CA ASN A 188 24.74 9.51 -28.39
C ASN A 188 25.32 10.60 -27.47
N SER A 189 26.06 10.20 -26.43
CA SER A 189 26.76 11.13 -25.54
C SER A 189 27.81 11.99 -26.28
N TYR A 190 28.53 11.40 -27.25
CA TYR A 190 29.48 12.11 -28.08
C TYR A 190 28.80 13.18 -28.97
N TYR A 191 27.66 12.84 -29.58
CA TYR A 191 26.92 13.82 -30.40
C TYR A 191 26.37 14.99 -29.57
N GLU A 192 26.07 14.78 -28.28
CA GLU A 192 25.56 15.81 -27.38
C GLU A 192 26.69 16.69 -26.78
N SER A 193 27.81 16.07 -26.39
CA SER A 193 28.87 16.73 -25.61
C SER A 193 30.17 16.99 -26.34
N ALA A 194 30.36 16.40 -27.53
CA ALA A 194 31.58 16.38 -28.32
C ALA A 194 32.82 15.87 -27.57
N LYS A 195 32.63 15.09 -26.47
CA LYS A 195 33.72 14.46 -25.75
C LYS A 195 34.19 13.22 -26.48
N PRO A 196 35.46 13.14 -26.91
CA PRO A 196 35.94 12.02 -27.69
C PRO A 196 35.95 10.72 -26.89
N PHE A 197 35.74 9.62 -27.56
CA PHE A 197 36.00 8.30 -27.00
C PHE A 197 36.67 7.41 -28.02
N SER A 198 37.43 6.42 -27.57
CA SER A 198 38.10 5.45 -28.41
C SER A 198 37.57 4.04 -28.18
N LEU A 199 37.50 3.27 -29.26
CA LEU A 199 37.16 1.86 -29.27
C LEU A 199 38.44 1.04 -29.52
N CYS A 200 38.63 -0.03 -28.72
CA CYS A 200 39.69 -0.99 -28.90
C CYS A 200 39.08 -2.36 -29.18
N ILE A 201 39.59 -3.07 -30.16
CA ILE A 201 39.37 -4.51 -30.39
C ILE A 201 40.67 -5.22 -30.15
N LEU A 202 40.67 -6.25 -29.31
CA LEU A 202 41.82 -7.04 -28.91
C LEU A 202 41.57 -8.50 -29.28
N ASP A 203 42.59 -9.17 -29.78
CA ASP A 203 42.51 -10.58 -30.17
C ASP A 203 43.79 -11.30 -29.75
N ILE A 204 43.66 -12.52 -29.20
CA ILE A 204 44.77 -13.31 -28.74
C ILE A 204 45.52 -13.93 -29.94
N ASP A 205 46.76 -13.56 -30.13
CA ASP A 205 47.56 -14.04 -31.22
C ASP A 205 47.73 -15.55 -31.17
N HIS A 206 47.40 -16.22 -32.30
CA HIS A 206 47.55 -17.67 -32.43
C HIS A 206 46.74 -18.50 -31.42
N PHE A 207 45.60 -18.02 -30.92
CA PHE A 207 44.79 -18.70 -29.87
C PHE A 207 44.40 -20.14 -30.32
N LYS A 208 44.08 -20.34 -31.60
CA LYS A 208 43.86 -21.69 -32.13
C LYS A 208 45.02 -22.64 -31.86
N LYS A 209 46.28 -22.18 -32.01
CA LYS A 209 47.44 -22.99 -31.71
C LYS A 209 47.55 -23.28 -30.21
N VAL A 210 47.16 -22.37 -29.35
CA VAL A 210 47.06 -22.61 -27.89
C VAL A 210 46.12 -23.78 -27.62
N ASN A 211 44.89 -23.72 -28.18
CA ASN A 211 43.92 -24.78 -28.02
C ASN A 211 44.39 -26.13 -28.59
N ASP A 212 44.94 -26.09 -29.79
CA ASP A 212 45.41 -27.32 -30.46
C ASP A 212 46.60 -27.98 -29.73
N THR A 213 47.44 -27.20 -29.02
CA THR A 213 48.63 -27.70 -28.35
C THR A 213 48.36 -28.09 -26.88
N PHE A 214 47.56 -27.31 -26.14
CA PHE A 214 47.39 -27.45 -24.71
C PHE A 214 45.97 -27.86 -24.28
N GLY A 215 45.03 -27.93 -25.25
CA GLY A 215 43.64 -28.28 -25.03
C GLY A 215 42.77 -27.07 -24.70
N HIS A 216 41.46 -27.22 -24.87
CA HIS A 216 40.46 -26.14 -24.66
C HIS A 216 40.43 -25.64 -23.23
N GLN A 217 40.71 -26.49 -22.23
CA GLN A 217 40.71 -26.06 -20.83
C GLN A 217 41.79 -24.99 -20.57
N VAL A 218 43.00 -25.19 -21.11
CA VAL A 218 44.09 -24.21 -21.02
C VAL A 218 43.76 -22.93 -21.81
N GLY A 219 43.08 -23.08 -22.95
CA GLY A 219 42.54 -21.93 -23.68
C GLY A 219 41.54 -21.13 -22.89
N ASP A 220 40.62 -21.80 -22.18
CA ASP A 220 39.66 -21.15 -21.28
C ASP A 220 40.38 -20.43 -20.12
N ASP A 221 41.43 -21.01 -19.52
CA ASP A 221 42.25 -20.37 -18.49
C ASP A 221 42.93 -19.09 -19.02
N VAL A 222 43.45 -19.14 -20.27
CA VAL A 222 44.06 -17.96 -20.93
C VAL A 222 43.02 -16.85 -21.12
N LEU A 223 41.82 -17.21 -21.56
CA LEU A 223 40.73 -16.24 -21.76
C LEU A 223 40.30 -15.58 -20.43
N ALA A 224 40.18 -16.37 -19.36
CA ALA A 224 39.85 -15.89 -18.02
C ALA A 224 40.95 -14.98 -17.43
N GLN A 225 42.21 -15.36 -17.62
CA GLN A 225 43.37 -14.56 -17.15
C GLN A 225 43.47 -13.24 -17.91
N LEU A 226 43.26 -13.24 -19.25
CA LEU A 226 43.23 -12.00 -20.04
C LEU A 226 42.12 -11.07 -19.56
N ALA A 227 40.93 -11.60 -19.30
CA ALA A 227 39.82 -10.82 -18.78
C ALA A 227 40.14 -10.13 -17.44
N GLN A 228 40.83 -10.84 -16.53
CA GLN A 228 41.29 -10.26 -15.26
C GLN A 228 42.33 -9.15 -15.47
N LEU A 229 43.30 -9.34 -16.37
CA LEU A 229 44.27 -8.30 -16.72
C LEU A 229 43.60 -7.06 -17.32
N LEU A 230 42.67 -7.24 -18.23
CA LEU A 230 41.94 -6.12 -18.81
C LEU A 230 41.14 -5.37 -17.77
N THR A 231 40.47 -6.08 -16.87
CA THR A 231 39.70 -5.45 -15.77
C THR A 231 40.61 -4.64 -14.81
N GLN A 232 41.78 -5.15 -14.48
CA GLN A 232 42.73 -4.48 -13.59
C GLN A 232 43.36 -3.22 -14.24
N ARG A 233 43.42 -3.16 -15.57
CA ARG A 233 43.98 -2.04 -16.32
C ARG A 233 42.96 -1.02 -16.74
N ALA A 234 41.67 -1.40 -16.80
CA ALA A 234 40.57 -0.52 -17.12
C ALA A 234 40.30 0.48 -15.99
N ARG A 235 39.97 1.71 -16.37
CA ARG A 235 39.43 2.71 -15.44
C ARG A 235 37.98 2.35 -15.08
N LYS A 236 37.44 2.98 -14.06
CA LYS A 236 36.04 2.79 -13.63
C LYS A 236 35.03 3.12 -14.74
N GLU A 237 35.37 4.10 -15.58
CA GLU A 237 34.54 4.61 -16.66
C GLU A 237 34.68 3.74 -17.93
N ASP A 238 35.74 2.97 -18.05
CA ASP A 238 35.99 2.12 -19.22
C ASP A 238 35.02 0.93 -19.22
N THR A 239 34.62 0.51 -20.38
CA THR A 239 33.83 -0.71 -20.57
C THR A 239 34.69 -1.79 -21.18
N VAL A 240 34.79 -2.95 -20.55
CA VAL A 240 35.49 -4.11 -21.05
C VAL A 240 34.48 -5.24 -21.29
N ALA A 241 34.51 -5.83 -22.47
CA ALA A 241 33.61 -6.93 -22.81
C ALA A 241 34.30 -8.01 -23.64
N ARG A 242 33.81 -9.25 -23.55
CA ARG A 242 34.16 -10.31 -24.50
C ARG A 242 33.20 -10.24 -25.67
N TYR A 243 33.75 -10.02 -26.87
CA TYR A 243 32.93 -9.84 -28.06
C TYR A 243 32.55 -11.21 -28.70
N GLY A 244 33.42 -12.19 -28.61
CA GLY A 244 33.20 -13.57 -29.05
C GLY A 244 34.50 -14.33 -29.22
N GLY A 245 34.49 -15.67 -29.02
CA GLY A 245 35.68 -16.50 -29.17
C GLY A 245 36.86 -15.96 -28.34
N GLU A 246 37.91 -15.52 -29.04
CA GLU A 246 39.16 -14.95 -28.50
C GLU A 246 39.23 -13.42 -28.57
N GLU A 247 38.11 -12.77 -28.97
CA GLU A 247 38.04 -11.33 -29.18
C GLU A 247 37.47 -10.60 -27.95
N PHE A 248 38.15 -9.55 -27.55
CA PHE A 248 37.76 -8.64 -26.47
C PHE A 248 37.62 -7.21 -27.01
N VAL A 249 36.75 -6.43 -26.40
CA VAL A 249 36.53 -5.03 -26.79
C VAL A 249 36.55 -4.11 -25.58
N MET A 250 37.04 -2.91 -25.78
CA MET A 250 37.03 -1.88 -24.76
C MET A 250 36.52 -0.56 -25.35
N ILE A 251 35.62 0.11 -24.59
CA ILE A 251 35.24 1.49 -24.84
C ILE A 251 35.98 2.34 -23.80
N LEU A 252 36.73 3.33 -24.28
CA LEU A 252 37.53 4.26 -23.49
C LEU A 252 36.90 5.67 -23.58
N PRO A 253 36.01 6.07 -22.66
CA PRO A 253 35.43 7.41 -22.64
C PRO A 253 36.48 8.50 -22.43
N ASP A 254 36.19 9.73 -22.88
CA ASP A 254 37.06 10.90 -22.73
C ASP A 254 38.52 10.63 -23.14
N THR A 255 38.73 9.85 -24.22
CA THR A 255 40.04 9.34 -24.64
C THR A 255 40.27 9.62 -26.11
N GLU A 256 41.26 10.47 -26.39
CA GLU A 256 41.73 10.85 -27.71
C GLU A 256 42.77 9.86 -28.26
N ILE A 257 43.15 9.96 -29.53
CA ILE A 257 44.03 9.03 -30.28
C ILE A 257 45.34 8.72 -29.52
N ALA A 258 46.04 9.74 -29.06
CA ALA A 258 47.33 9.57 -28.40
C ALA A 258 47.20 8.78 -27.07
N ALA A 259 46.22 9.14 -26.26
CA ALA A 259 45.93 8.46 -24.99
C ALA A 259 45.44 7.02 -25.21
N ALA A 260 44.60 6.80 -26.23
CA ALA A 260 44.14 5.47 -26.60
C ALA A 260 45.29 4.54 -26.97
N LYS A 261 46.21 5.01 -27.81
CA LYS A 261 47.41 4.28 -28.20
C LYS A 261 48.29 3.93 -26.99
N GLU A 262 48.45 4.84 -26.05
CA GLU A 262 49.19 4.61 -24.82
C GLU A 262 48.57 3.50 -23.98
N VAL A 263 47.24 3.55 -23.78
CA VAL A 263 46.48 2.49 -23.08
C VAL A 263 46.64 1.14 -23.79
N GLY A 264 46.49 1.10 -25.11
CA GLY A 264 46.67 -0.12 -25.91
C GLY A 264 48.09 -0.71 -25.73
N GLU A 265 49.13 0.11 -25.83
CA GLU A 265 50.50 -0.33 -25.67
C GLU A 265 50.81 -0.80 -24.25
N GLN A 266 50.24 -0.18 -23.22
CA GLN A 266 50.36 -0.64 -21.87
C GLN A 266 49.73 -2.03 -21.67
N ILE A 267 48.53 -2.24 -22.18
CA ILE A 267 47.82 -3.54 -22.14
C ILE A 267 48.65 -4.59 -22.88
N ARG A 268 49.06 -4.34 -24.12
CA ARG A 268 49.83 -5.23 -24.96
C ARG A 268 51.12 -5.69 -24.24
N LYS A 269 51.90 -4.76 -23.67
CA LYS A 269 53.12 -5.03 -22.93
C LYS A 269 52.85 -5.86 -21.68
N THR A 270 51.78 -5.55 -20.94
CA THR A 270 51.41 -6.32 -19.76
C THR A 270 51.12 -7.78 -20.14
N VAL A 271 50.31 -8.00 -21.17
CA VAL A 271 49.97 -9.34 -21.65
C VAL A 271 51.24 -10.10 -22.11
N ALA A 272 52.11 -9.47 -22.90
CA ALA A 272 53.34 -10.09 -23.41
C ALA A 272 54.37 -10.47 -22.32
N LEU A 273 54.33 -9.80 -21.16
CA LEU A 273 55.22 -10.02 -20.05
C LEU A 273 54.63 -10.90 -18.94
N ASP A 274 53.36 -11.23 -19.01
CA ASP A 274 52.70 -12.03 -17.99
C ASP A 274 53.04 -13.54 -18.11
N HIS A 275 52.78 -14.28 -17.02
CA HIS A 275 53.00 -15.72 -16.97
C HIS A 275 51.71 -16.45 -17.34
N TRP A 276 51.70 -17.12 -18.45
CA TRP A 276 50.53 -17.82 -18.98
C TRP A 276 50.65 -19.33 -18.84
N PRO A 277 49.55 -20.06 -18.61
CA PRO A 277 49.55 -21.51 -18.55
C PRO A 277 49.94 -22.16 -19.88
N ALA A 278 49.78 -21.43 -20.99
CA ALA A 278 50.15 -21.84 -22.35
C ALA A 278 51.56 -21.41 -22.80
N GLY A 279 52.42 -20.92 -21.90
CA GLY A 279 53.69 -20.31 -22.22
C GLY A 279 53.52 -18.84 -22.64
N GLN A 280 54.18 -18.37 -23.66
CA GLN A 280 54.11 -16.99 -24.12
C GLN A 280 52.81 -16.74 -24.88
N VAL A 281 51.98 -15.77 -24.40
CA VAL A 281 50.79 -15.26 -25.05
C VAL A 281 50.98 -13.80 -25.43
N THR A 282 50.54 -13.40 -26.62
CA THR A 282 50.53 -12.01 -27.07
C THR A 282 49.15 -11.66 -27.64
N ILE A 283 48.88 -10.38 -27.76
CA ILE A 283 47.65 -9.87 -28.32
C ILE A 283 47.92 -8.83 -29.42
N SER A 284 47.11 -8.83 -30.44
CA SER A 284 47.03 -7.76 -31.41
C SER A 284 45.85 -6.84 -31.05
N ILE A 285 46.04 -5.53 -31.19
CA ILE A 285 45.05 -4.50 -30.87
C ILE A 285 44.81 -3.60 -32.04
N GLY A 286 43.54 -3.42 -32.39
CA GLY A 286 43.07 -2.40 -33.34
C GLY A 286 42.27 -1.34 -32.61
N MET A 287 42.47 -0.08 -32.94
CA MET A 287 41.86 1.05 -32.29
C MET A 287 41.28 2.05 -33.27
N ALA A 288 40.14 2.65 -32.90
CA ALA A 288 39.54 3.76 -33.62
C ALA A 288 38.98 4.78 -32.64
N THR A 289 39.22 6.05 -32.90
CA THR A 289 38.63 7.18 -32.14
C THR A 289 37.44 7.72 -32.90
N VAL A 290 36.36 8.01 -32.23
CA VAL A 290 35.10 8.49 -32.83
C VAL A 290 35.28 9.81 -33.54
N THR A 291 34.58 9.95 -34.67
CA THR A 291 34.42 11.20 -35.43
C THR A 291 32.96 11.54 -35.62
N LEU A 292 32.65 12.76 -36.10
CA LEU A 292 31.25 13.17 -36.32
C LEU A 292 30.53 12.36 -37.42
N GLU A 293 31.27 11.66 -38.25
CA GLU A 293 30.71 10.84 -39.36
C GLU A 293 30.52 9.39 -38.96
N ASP A 294 30.97 8.98 -37.76
CA ASP A 294 30.94 7.60 -37.36
C ASP A 294 29.58 7.20 -36.78
N THR A 295 29.11 6.06 -37.23
CA THR A 295 28.07 5.24 -36.57
C THR A 295 28.74 4.13 -35.77
N GLY A 296 27.98 3.45 -34.89
CA GLY A 296 28.50 2.25 -34.18
C GLY A 296 29.12 1.22 -35.10
N THR A 297 28.51 1.02 -36.26
CA THR A 297 28.99 0.07 -37.27
C THR A 297 30.28 0.52 -37.96
N THR A 298 30.39 1.82 -38.30
CA THR A 298 31.60 2.33 -38.97
C THR A 298 32.78 2.40 -38.03
N LEU A 299 32.56 2.84 -36.75
CA LEU A 299 33.61 2.87 -35.74
C LEU A 299 34.13 1.46 -35.42
N LEU A 300 33.23 0.48 -35.25
CA LEU A 300 33.61 -0.91 -35.04
C LEU A 300 34.43 -1.46 -36.20
N LYS A 301 34.00 -1.19 -37.47
CA LYS A 301 34.72 -1.57 -38.66
C LYS A 301 36.12 -0.94 -38.75
N ASN A 302 36.25 0.35 -38.42
CA ASN A 302 37.53 1.05 -38.42
C ASN A 302 38.52 0.42 -37.42
N ALA A 303 38.03 0.04 -36.21
CA ALA A 303 38.84 -0.65 -35.21
C ALA A 303 39.22 -2.09 -35.67
N ASP A 304 38.31 -2.82 -36.38
CA ASP A 304 38.57 -4.12 -36.91
C ASP A 304 39.60 -4.11 -38.06
N ASP A 305 39.49 -3.12 -38.97
CA ASP A 305 40.48 -2.91 -40.04
C ASP A 305 41.89 -2.63 -39.42
N ALA A 306 41.96 -1.87 -38.33
CA ALA A 306 43.21 -1.62 -37.61
C ALA A 306 43.74 -2.89 -36.90
N LEU A 307 42.87 -3.72 -36.33
CA LEU A 307 43.26 -5.02 -35.77
C LEU A 307 43.82 -5.96 -36.84
N TYR A 308 43.17 -6.02 -38.01
CA TYR A 308 43.65 -6.78 -39.12
C TYR A 308 45.06 -6.33 -39.57
N ALA A 309 45.30 -5.00 -39.61
CA ALA A 309 46.64 -4.48 -39.90
C ALA A 309 47.65 -4.90 -38.86
N SER A 310 47.35 -4.87 -37.55
CA SER A 310 48.19 -5.39 -36.46
C SER A 310 48.55 -6.86 -36.69
N LYS A 311 47.56 -7.71 -37.01
CA LYS A 311 47.78 -9.14 -37.29
C LYS A 311 48.68 -9.37 -38.50
N LYS A 312 48.47 -8.58 -39.57
CA LYS A 312 49.22 -8.72 -40.86
C LYS A 312 50.69 -8.23 -40.71
N ASN A 313 50.93 -7.18 -39.92
CA ASN A 313 52.24 -6.57 -39.72
C ASN A 313 53.15 -7.28 -38.69
N GLY A 314 52.81 -8.48 -38.27
CA GLY A 314 53.67 -9.31 -37.41
C GLY A 314 53.09 -9.60 -36.02
N ARG A 315 51.83 -9.21 -35.74
CA ARG A 315 51.14 -9.42 -34.44
C ARG A 315 51.83 -8.71 -33.30
N ASN A 316 51.34 -8.95 -32.07
CA ASN A 316 51.88 -8.34 -30.83
C ASN A 316 52.14 -6.84 -30.96
N GLN A 317 51.17 -6.11 -31.46
CA GLN A 317 51.24 -4.66 -31.71
C GLN A 317 49.89 -3.98 -31.66
N VAL A 318 49.92 -2.66 -31.55
CA VAL A 318 48.77 -1.78 -31.57
C VAL A 318 48.77 -0.98 -32.85
N THR A 319 47.65 -0.98 -33.57
CA THR A 319 47.46 -0.11 -34.75
C THR A 319 46.22 0.74 -34.48
N HIS A 320 46.37 2.05 -34.74
CA HIS A 320 45.21 2.94 -34.73
C HIS A 320 44.78 3.23 -36.19
N PHE A 321 43.48 3.23 -36.44
CA PHE A 321 42.91 3.40 -37.78
C PHE A 321 43.47 4.64 -38.53
N PHE A 322 43.70 5.75 -37.80
CA PHE A 322 44.28 6.92 -38.39
C PHE A 322 45.74 6.73 -38.88
N ASP A 323 46.49 5.78 -38.37
CA ASP A 323 47.86 5.50 -38.82
C ASP A 323 47.90 4.71 -40.12
N MET A 324 46.74 4.28 -40.60
CA MET A 324 46.61 3.49 -41.84
C MET A 324 46.26 4.37 -43.06
N ARG A 325 45.94 5.66 -42.80
CA ARG A 325 45.65 6.67 -43.82
C ARG A 325 46.97 7.42 -44.18
#